data_c89d80c63bafdaa907340eb125e10f79
#
_entry.id   c89d80c63bafdaa907340eb125e10f79
#
_cell.length_a   1.000
_cell.length_b   1.000
_cell.length_c   1.000
_cell.angle_alpha   90.00
_cell.angle_beta   90.00
_cell.angle_gamma   90.00
#
_symmetry.space_group_name_H-M   'P 1'
#
loop_
_entity.id
_entity.type
_entity.pdbx_description
1 polymer ?
#
loop_
_entity_poly.entity_id
_entity_poly.type
_entity_poly.pdbx_seq_one_letter_code
_entity_poly.pdbx_strand_id
1 'polypeptide(L)'
;MIDTAQNNKQKGKGMWDAVIEAFGELTVATVIIFAVAAVALWRIYRKAKKYVIKQYKKKEERNKKIQECLDQIKLYPKWRQQSVAIQKEFTEAINGLKEVQEKNIERLEEIEAANRRRKRNELRERLLQSYHYYGSKDKNPMQAWSEMEADSFWKVFKDYEGLDGDGYAHSEIQPTMNNLEKIPMHETEKIRELMQSRR
;
A
#
# COMPACT_ATOMS: atom_id res chain seq x y z
N MET A 1 -72.76 33.07 57.09
CA MET A 1 -72.10 32.88 55.76
C MET A 1 -72.79 33.65 54.60
N ILE A 2 -73.36 34.77 54.83
CA ILE A 2 -74.13 35.53 53.80
C ILE A 2 -73.52 36.94 53.52
N ASP A 3 -72.60 37.45 54.41
CA ASP A 3 -72.03 38.79 54.28
C ASP A 3 -70.81 39.01 53.35
N THR A 4 -70.15 37.90 52.94
CA THR A 4 -68.95 38.00 52.11
C THR A 4 -69.25 38.09 50.61
N ALA A 5 -70.43 37.66 50.18
CA ALA A 5 -70.85 37.68 48.78
C ALA A 5 -71.42 39.00 48.29
N GLN A 6 -71.98 39.79 49.22
CA GLN A 6 -72.54 41.11 48.89
C GLN A 6 -71.44 42.24 48.80
N ASN A 7 -70.33 42.06 49.57
CA ASN A 7 -69.23 43.04 49.52
C ASN A 7 -68.36 42.99 48.27
N ASN A 8 -68.30 41.82 47.66
CA ASN A 8 -67.55 41.62 46.41
C ASN A 8 -68.32 42.07 45.15
N LYS A 9 -69.64 42.09 45.20
CA LYS A 9 -70.50 42.60 44.11
C LYS A 9 -70.55 44.14 44.05
N GLN A 10 -70.36 44.81 45.24
CA GLN A 10 -70.33 46.25 45.29
C GLN A 10 -68.99 46.85 44.93
N LYS A 11 -67.85 46.12 45.13
CA LYS A 11 -66.54 46.58 44.74
C LYS A 11 -66.32 46.40 43.24
N GLY A 12 -66.96 45.41 42.58
CA GLY A 12 -66.91 45.25 41.14
C GLY A 12 -67.70 46.32 40.33
N LYS A 13 -68.82 46.83 40.95
CA LYS A 13 -69.60 47.85 40.26
C LYS A 13 -68.90 49.24 40.22
N GLY A 14 -68.25 49.62 41.28
CA GLY A 14 -67.53 50.89 41.35
C GLY A 14 -66.30 50.96 40.43
N MET A 15 -65.68 49.80 40.16
CA MET A 15 -64.55 49.72 39.23
C MET A 15 -64.99 49.83 37.76
N TRP A 16 -66.15 49.24 37.40
CA TRP A 16 -66.71 49.41 36.09
C TRP A 16 -67.32 50.75 35.82
N ASP A 17 -67.94 51.43 36.85
CA ASP A 17 -68.44 52.77 36.77
C ASP A 17 -67.29 53.80 36.61
N ALA A 18 -66.19 53.65 37.35
CA ALA A 18 -64.99 54.44 37.13
C ALA A 18 -64.34 54.20 35.74
N VAL A 19 -64.41 52.97 35.23
CA VAL A 19 -63.94 52.69 33.86
C VAL A 19 -64.89 53.30 32.82
N ILE A 20 -66.18 53.27 33.01
CA ILE A 20 -67.20 53.86 32.13
C ILE A 20 -67.11 55.39 32.14
N GLU A 21 -66.90 56.00 33.33
CA GLU A 21 -66.70 57.42 33.47
C GLU A 21 -65.40 57.94 32.82
N ALA A 22 -64.31 57.17 32.93
CA ALA A 22 -63.03 57.43 32.22
C ALA A 22 -63.09 57.28 30.71
N PHE A 23 -64.01 56.45 30.22
CA PHE A 23 -64.18 56.18 28.78
C PHE A 23 -65.41 56.94 28.17
N GLY A 24 -66.27 57.60 29.01
CA GLY A 24 -67.49 58.29 28.58
C GLY A 24 -67.25 59.54 27.76
N GLU A 25 -66.09 60.18 27.86
CA GLU A 25 -65.71 61.36 27.09
C GLU A 25 -64.88 61.03 25.83
N LEU A 26 -64.69 59.72 25.55
CA LEU A 26 -63.95 59.35 24.38
C LEU A 26 -64.80 59.52 23.10
N THR A 27 -64.48 60.49 22.30
CA THR A 27 -65.06 60.65 20.97
C THR A 27 -64.69 59.45 20.09
N VAL A 28 -65.55 59.04 19.16
CA VAL A 28 -65.34 57.89 18.25
C VAL A 28 -63.98 58.02 17.56
N ALA A 29 -63.49 59.23 17.36
CA ALA A 29 -62.16 59.51 16.79
C ALA A 29 -61.01 59.00 17.71
N THR A 30 -61.10 59.21 19.04
CA THR A 30 -60.07 58.74 19.98
C THR A 30 -60.02 57.23 20.11
N VAL A 31 -61.14 56.52 20.03
CA VAL A 31 -61.22 55.06 19.99
C VAL A 31 -60.52 54.51 18.73
N ILE A 32 -60.74 55.13 17.58
CA ILE A 32 -60.09 54.79 16.32
C ILE A 32 -58.57 54.93 16.38
N ILE A 33 -58.09 56.06 16.97
CA ILE A 33 -56.66 56.36 17.16
C ILE A 33 -56.03 55.29 18.05
N PHE A 34 -56.64 54.89 19.15
CA PHE A 34 -56.15 53.86 20.06
C PHE A 34 -56.12 52.52 19.35
N ALA A 35 -57.14 52.16 18.55
CA ALA A 35 -57.18 50.92 17.76
C ALA A 35 -56.03 50.88 16.74
N VAL A 36 -55.81 51.96 16.01
CA VAL A 36 -54.69 52.06 15.04
C VAL A 36 -53.33 51.97 15.73
N ALA A 37 -53.16 52.68 16.88
CA ALA A 37 -51.94 52.59 17.67
C ALA A 37 -51.67 51.18 18.20
N ALA A 38 -52.70 50.47 18.69
CA ALA A 38 -52.59 49.09 19.15
C ALA A 38 -52.19 48.13 17.99
N VAL A 39 -52.74 48.30 16.82
CA VAL A 39 -52.37 47.51 15.63
C VAL A 39 -50.93 47.81 15.18
N ALA A 40 -50.52 49.09 15.22
CA ALA A 40 -49.15 49.49 14.90
C ALA A 40 -48.14 48.87 15.88
N LEU A 41 -48.42 48.99 17.23
CA LEU A 41 -47.58 48.39 18.27
C LEU A 41 -47.50 46.86 18.14
N TRP A 42 -48.65 46.22 17.83
CA TRP A 42 -48.67 44.78 17.62
C TRP A 42 -47.81 44.34 16.39
N ARG A 43 -47.84 45.08 15.29
CA ARG A 43 -46.99 44.89 14.13
C ARG A 43 -45.51 45.05 14.46
N ILE A 44 -45.11 46.09 15.22
CA ILE A 44 -43.74 46.33 15.66
C ILE A 44 -43.30 45.18 16.58
N TYR A 45 -44.11 44.83 17.58
CA TYR A 45 -43.85 43.73 18.48
C TYR A 45 -43.63 42.37 17.72
N ARG A 46 -44.50 42.12 16.76
CA ARG A 46 -44.37 40.88 15.93
C ARG A 46 -43.09 40.88 15.11
N LYS A 47 -42.66 42.01 14.55
CA LYS A 47 -41.36 42.12 13.86
C LYS A 47 -40.19 41.95 14.79
N ALA A 48 -40.19 42.61 15.93
CA ALA A 48 -39.15 42.56 16.96
C ALA A 48 -39.01 41.12 17.49
N LYS A 49 -40.15 40.47 17.81
CA LYS A 49 -40.15 39.06 18.26
C LYS A 49 -39.53 38.11 17.20
N LYS A 50 -39.92 38.25 15.94
CA LYS A 50 -39.32 37.46 14.84
C LYS A 50 -37.80 37.69 14.71
N TYR A 51 -37.35 38.94 14.82
CA TYR A 51 -35.94 39.31 14.74
C TYR A 51 -35.14 38.69 15.92
N VAL A 52 -35.65 38.81 17.14
CA VAL A 52 -35.03 38.26 18.34
C VAL A 52 -34.94 36.72 18.24
N ILE A 53 -36.03 36.06 17.87
CA ILE A 53 -36.04 34.60 17.70
C ILE A 53 -35.01 34.15 16.62
N LYS A 54 -34.93 34.88 15.51
CA LYS A 54 -33.95 34.60 14.45
C LYS A 54 -32.50 34.75 14.94
N GLN A 55 -32.22 35.78 15.74
CA GLN A 55 -30.90 35.97 16.34
C GLN A 55 -30.56 34.89 17.36
N TYR A 56 -31.51 34.49 18.21
CA TYR A 56 -31.32 33.39 19.15
C TYR A 56 -31.02 32.06 18.44
N LYS A 57 -31.80 31.71 17.43
CA LYS A 57 -31.54 30.48 16.63
C LYS A 57 -30.18 30.52 15.98
N LYS A 58 -29.79 31.66 15.38
CA LYS A 58 -28.45 31.79 14.74
C LYS A 58 -27.32 31.68 15.77
N LYS A 59 -27.51 32.20 16.99
CA LYS A 59 -26.54 32.10 18.09
C LYS A 59 -26.46 30.67 18.60
N GLU A 60 -27.57 29.99 18.74
CA GLU A 60 -27.66 28.58 19.14
C GLU A 60 -26.98 27.62 18.14
N GLU A 61 -27.27 27.79 16.84
CA GLU A 61 -26.60 27.04 15.76
C GLU A 61 -25.08 27.25 15.76
N ARG A 62 -24.63 28.51 16.00
CA ARG A 62 -23.20 28.81 16.09
C ARG A 62 -22.56 28.15 17.30
N ASN A 63 -23.21 28.22 18.45
CA ASN A 63 -22.73 27.59 19.67
C ASN A 63 -22.65 26.04 19.51
N LYS A 64 -23.64 25.45 18.85
CA LYS A 64 -23.64 24.02 18.56
C LYS A 64 -22.47 23.61 17.66
N LYS A 65 -22.21 24.36 16.58
CA LYS A 65 -21.05 24.15 15.72
C LYS A 65 -19.71 24.31 16.45
N ILE A 66 -19.61 25.32 17.34
CA ILE A 66 -18.42 25.52 18.16
C ILE A 66 -18.23 24.32 19.10
N GLN A 67 -19.28 23.83 19.71
CA GLN A 67 -19.21 22.67 20.61
C GLN A 67 -18.78 21.40 19.85
N GLU A 68 -19.37 21.16 18.69
CA GLU A 68 -18.97 20.04 17.82
C GLU A 68 -17.48 20.13 17.44
N CYS A 69 -17.00 21.33 17.11
CA CYS A 69 -15.60 21.58 16.79
C CYS A 69 -14.67 21.33 18.01
N LEU A 70 -15.07 21.80 19.19
CA LEU A 70 -14.33 21.56 20.43
C LEU A 70 -14.25 20.09 20.80
N ASP A 71 -15.31 19.32 20.57
CA ASP A 71 -15.34 17.88 20.85
C ASP A 71 -14.43 17.13 19.86
N GLN A 72 -14.36 17.54 18.59
CA GLN A 72 -13.38 17.00 17.63
C GLN A 72 -11.93 17.33 18.05
N ILE A 73 -11.67 18.55 18.52
CA ILE A 73 -10.34 18.97 19.01
C ILE A 73 -9.90 18.10 20.19
N LYS A 74 -10.81 17.74 21.09
CA LYS A 74 -10.51 16.84 22.24
C LYS A 74 -10.07 15.43 21.79
N LEU A 75 -10.54 14.94 20.64
CA LEU A 75 -10.16 13.65 20.07
C LEU A 75 -8.81 13.69 19.35
N TYR A 76 -8.34 14.87 18.95
CA TYR A 76 -7.09 15.03 18.18
C TYR A 76 -5.85 14.42 18.86
N PRO A 77 -5.60 14.59 20.17
CA PRO A 77 -4.46 13.98 20.84
C PRO A 77 -4.48 12.45 20.77
N LYS A 78 -5.66 11.84 20.89
CA LYS A 78 -5.83 10.39 20.76
C LYS A 78 -5.51 9.90 19.36
N TRP A 79 -5.99 10.58 18.32
CA TRP A 79 -5.67 10.24 16.93
C TRP A 79 -4.18 10.40 16.63
N ARG A 80 -3.57 11.45 17.16
CA ARG A 80 -2.12 11.66 17.03
C ARG A 80 -1.32 10.52 17.67
N GLN A 81 -1.70 10.10 18.88
CA GLN A 81 -1.05 8.96 19.54
C GLN A 81 -1.21 7.66 18.73
N GLN A 82 -2.41 7.38 18.22
CA GLN A 82 -2.64 6.22 17.35
C GLN A 82 -1.80 6.28 16.08
N SER A 83 -1.74 7.43 15.43
CA SER A 83 -0.92 7.62 14.23
C SER A 83 0.56 7.39 14.49
N VAL A 84 1.10 7.89 15.60
CA VAL A 84 2.50 7.67 16.00
C VAL A 84 2.76 6.20 16.32
N ALA A 85 1.83 5.52 17.00
CA ALA A 85 1.95 4.09 17.29
C ALA A 85 1.97 3.24 16.01
N ILE A 86 1.07 3.52 15.07
CA ILE A 86 1.03 2.88 13.75
C ILE A 86 2.33 3.13 12.98
N GLN A 87 2.82 4.38 12.96
CA GLN A 87 4.08 4.69 12.29
C GLN A 87 5.26 3.91 12.88
N LYS A 88 5.31 3.76 14.21
CA LYS A 88 6.34 2.96 14.88
C LYS A 88 6.27 1.50 14.48
N GLU A 89 5.08 0.91 14.51
CA GLU A 89 4.85 -0.48 14.10
C GLU A 89 5.24 -0.72 12.64
N PHE A 90 4.87 0.19 11.73
CA PHE A 90 5.31 0.13 10.33
C PHE A 90 6.83 0.21 10.17
N THR A 91 7.47 1.09 10.93
CA THR A 91 8.94 1.23 10.88
C THR A 91 9.62 -0.04 11.37
N GLU A 92 9.15 -0.65 12.45
CA GLU A 92 9.66 -1.92 12.97
C GLU A 92 9.45 -3.08 11.97
N ALA A 93 8.26 -3.16 11.35
CA ALA A 93 7.98 -4.15 10.32
C ALA A 93 8.87 -3.98 9.08
N ILE A 94 9.07 -2.74 8.60
CA ILE A 94 9.97 -2.44 7.47
C ILE A 94 11.42 -2.83 7.81
N ASN A 95 11.90 -2.52 9.01
CA ASN A 95 13.25 -2.90 9.42
C ASN A 95 13.41 -4.43 9.51
N GLY A 96 12.40 -5.14 10.04
CA GLY A 96 12.38 -6.60 10.04
C GLY A 96 12.41 -7.21 8.65
N LEU A 97 11.62 -6.67 7.71
CA LEU A 97 11.64 -7.10 6.31
C LEU A 97 12.99 -6.85 5.64
N LYS A 98 13.62 -5.72 5.92
CA LYS A 98 14.96 -5.39 5.41
C LYS A 98 16.00 -6.38 5.89
N GLU A 99 16.01 -6.74 7.17
CA GLU A 99 16.91 -7.75 7.73
C GLU A 99 16.73 -9.14 7.09
N VAL A 100 15.47 -9.56 6.89
CA VAL A 100 15.15 -10.82 6.19
C VAL A 100 15.62 -10.77 4.74
N GLN A 101 15.44 -9.63 4.06
CA GLN A 101 15.91 -9.46 2.69
C GLN A 101 17.44 -9.56 2.58
N GLU A 102 18.19 -8.91 3.47
CA GLU A 102 19.65 -8.99 3.51
C GLU A 102 20.14 -10.43 3.72
N LYS A 103 19.55 -11.17 4.67
CA LYS A 103 19.83 -12.60 4.88
C LYS A 103 19.51 -13.48 3.67
N ASN A 104 18.44 -13.16 2.96
CA ASN A 104 18.07 -13.90 1.75
C ASN A 104 19.07 -13.64 0.59
N ILE A 105 19.54 -12.40 0.45
CA ILE A 105 20.58 -12.07 -0.54
C ILE A 105 21.86 -12.84 -0.24
N GLU A 106 22.34 -12.82 1.00
CA GLU A 106 23.52 -13.57 1.41
C GLU A 106 23.40 -15.08 1.11
N ARG A 107 22.23 -15.68 1.44
CA ARG A 107 21.98 -17.09 1.12
C ARG A 107 21.95 -17.38 -0.37
N LEU A 108 21.40 -16.48 -1.18
CA LEU A 108 21.38 -16.62 -2.64
C LEU A 108 22.82 -16.58 -3.20
N GLU A 109 23.66 -15.67 -2.74
CA GLU A 109 25.06 -15.59 -3.14
C GLU A 109 25.83 -16.86 -2.79
N GLU A 110 25.62 -17.42 -1.58
CA GLU A 110 26.20 -18.71 -1.18
C GLU A 110 25.76 -19.87 -2.06
N ILE A 111 24.45 -19.94 -2.36
CA ILE A 111 23.88 -20.97 -3.23
C ILE A 111 24.44 -20.84 -4.65
N GLU A 112 24.51 -19.63 -5.20
CA GLU A 112 25.08 -19.39 -6.53
C GLU A 112 26.55 -19.79 -6.59
N ALA A 113 27.36 -19.43 -5.59
CA ALA A 113 28.76 -19.81 -5.49
C ALA A 113 28.94 -21.36 -5.40
N ALA A 114 28.09 -22.02 -4.61
CA ALA A 114 28.09 -23.48 -4.50
C ALA A 114 27.68 -24.16 -5.82
N ASN A 115 26.65 -23.65 -6.49
CA ASN A 115 26.19 -24.16 -7.79
C ASN A 115 27.24 -23.95 -8.87
N ARG A 116 27.90 -22.79 -8.92
CA ARG A 116 29.00 -22.51 -9.86
C ARG A 116 30.15 -23.50 -9.66
N ARG A 117 30.56 -23.76 -8.40
CA ARG A 117 31.58 -24.78 -8.09
C ARG A 117 31.15 -26.18 -8.51
N ARG A 118 29.93 -26.59 -8.19
CA ARG A 118 29.39 -27.91 -8.57
C ARG A 118 29.39 -28.10 -10.09
N LYS A 119 28.88 -27.10 -10.82
CA LYS A 119 28.81 -27.15 -12.28
C LYS A 119 30.20 -27.19 -12.91
N ARG A 120 31.14 -26.40 -12.40
CA ARG A 120 32.54 -26.49 -12.85
C ARG A 120 33.16 -27.87 -12.63
N ASN A 121 32.94 -28.48 -11.47
CA ASN A 121 33.46 -29.84 -11.20
C ASN A 121 32.81 -30.89 -12.11
N GLU A 122 31.51 -30.81 -12.36
CA GLU A 122 30.80 -31.68 -13.30
C GLU A 122 31.39 -31.59 -14.73
N LEU A 123 31.58 -30.36 -15.21
CA LEU A 123 32.17 -30.15 -16.53
C LEU A 123 33.63 -30.63 -16.59
N ARG A 124 34.39 -30.41 -15.52
CA ARG A 124 35.76 -30.93 -15.40
C ARG A 124 35.78 -32.48 -15.52
N GLU A 125 34.92 -33.19 -14.82
CA GLU A 125 34.79 -34.64 -14.89
C GLU A 125 34.48 -35.11 -16.31
N ARG A 126 33.55 -34.43 -17.00
CA ARG A 126 33.24 -34.74 -18.40
C ARG A 126 34.42 -34.53 -19.35
N LEU A 127 35.17 -33.42 -19.14
CA LEU A 127 36.39 -33.17 -19.93
C LEU A 127 37.46 -34.22 -19.67
N LEU A 128 37.69 -34.61 -18.43
CA LEU A 128 38.62 -35.67 -18.06
C LEU A 128 38.21 -37.05 -18.64
N GLN A 129 36.92 -37.39 -18.56
CA GLN A 129 36.41 -38.62 -19.17
C GLN A 129 36.66 -38.65 -20.68
N SER A 130 36.36 -37.53 -21.35
CA SER A 130 36.62 -37.38 -22.80
C SER A 130 38.11 -37.47 -23.11
N TYR A 131 38.95 -36.78 -22.34
CA TYR A 131 40.41 -36.82 -22.47
C TYR A 131 40.96 -38.24 -22.32
N HIS A 132 40.57 -38.95 -21.26
CA HIS A 132 40.99 -40.35 -21.02
C HIS A 132 40.48 -41.34 -22.07
N TYR A 133 39.35 -41.03 -22.70
CA TYR A 133 38.82 -41.87 -23.74
C TYR A 133 39.48 -41.62 -25.11
N TYR A 134 39.41 -40.37 -25.57
CA TYR A 134 39.88 -40.00 -26.90
C TYR A 134 41.40 -39.91 -27.01
N GLY A 135 42.11 -39.50 -25.95
CA GLY A 135 43.56 -39.42 -25.90
C GLY A 135 44.25 -40.75 -25.71
N SER A 136 43.55 -41.80 -25.28
CA SER A 136 44.12 -43.15 -25.09
C SER A 136 44.27 -43.87 -26.42
N LYS A 137 45.47 -44.32 -26.75
CA LYS A 137 45.73 -45.16 -27.93
C LYS A 137 45.05 -46.52 -27.87
N ASP A 138 44.82 -47.05 -26.65
CA ASP A 138 44.14 -48.35 -26.47
C ASP A 138 42.64 -48.23 -26.75
N LYS A 139 42.02 -47.13 -26.34
CA LYS A 139 40.57 -46.87 -26.51
C LYS A 139 40.23 -46.19 -27.83
N ASN A 140 41.17 -45.45 -28.42
CA ASN A 140 41.04 -44.70 -29.63
C ASN A 140 42.30 -44.90 -30.50
N PRO A 141 42.52 -46.05 -31.08
CA PRO A 141 43.73 -46.38 -31.82
C PRO A 141 43.99 -45.45 -33.00
N MET A 142 42.95 -44.98 -33.65
CA MET A 142 43.07 -44.05 -34.78
C MET A 142 43.45 -42.63 -34.35
N GLN A 143 43.44 -42.32 -33.06
CA GLN A 143 43.65 -40.96 -32.54
C GLN A 143 42.82 -39.90 -33.31
N ALA A 144 41.58 -40.25 -33.62
CA ALA A 144 40.64 -39.46 -34.38
C ALA A 144 39.28 -39.42 -33.69
N TRP A 145 38.46 -38.49 -34.02
CA TRP A 145 37.08 -38.33 -33.58
C TRP A 145 36.17 -37.81 -34.68
N SER A 146 34.89 -38.03 -34.59
CA SER A 146 33.92 -37.45 -35.49
C SER A 146 33.76 -35.96 -35.24
N GLU A 147 33.34 -35.22 -36.26
CA GLU A 147 33.01 -33.82 -36.16
C GLU A 147 31.97 -33.52 -35.06
N MET A 148 30.99 -34.42 -34.91
CA MET A 148 29.96 -34.27 -33.88
C MET A 148 30.52 -34.48 -32.46
N GLU A 149 31.45 -35.42 -32.27
CA GLU A 149 32.13 -35.62 -30.98
C GLU A 149 33.01 -34.45 -30.63
N ALA A 150 33.77 -33.91 -31.61
CA ALA A 150 34.60 -32.70 -31.45
C ALA A 150 33.75 -31.50 -31.05
N ASP A 151 32.66 -31.24 -31.75
CA ASP A 151 31.78 -30.10 -31.46
C ASP A 151 31.14 -30.22 -30.08
N SER A 152 30.73 -31.44 -29.68
CA SER A 152 30.20 -31.67 -28.33
C SER A 152 31.23 -31.40 -27.22
N PHE A 153 32.48 -31.86 -27.43
CA PHE A 153 33.59 -31.64 -26.53
C PHE A 153 33.91 -30.16 -26.39
N TRP A 154 34.05 -29.42 -27.49
CA TRP A 154 34.38 -27.99 -27.45
C TRP A 154 33.29 -27.13 -26.87
N LYS A 155 32.03 -27.54 -26.95
CA LYS A 155 30.94 -26.85 -26.19
C LYS A 155 31.11 -26.99 -24.68
N VAL A 156 31.38 -28.24 -24.21
CA VAL A 156 31.64 -28.51 -22.79
C VAL A 156 32.87 -27.76 -22.30
N PHE A 157 33.92 -27.70 -23.12
CA PHE A 157 35.15 -26.97 -22.81
C PHE A 157 34.90 -25.48 -22.67
N LYS A 158 34.15 -24.88 -23.58
CA LYS A 158 33.77 -23.46 -23.53
C LYS A 158 32.91 -23.13 -22.28
N ASP A 159 31.97 -24.04 -21.95
CA ASP A 159 31.14 -23.86 -20.74
C ASP A 159 32.01 -23.92 -19.46
N TYR A 160 33.05 -24.77 -19.45
CA TYR A 160 34.01 -24.89 -18.36
C TYR A 160 34.87 -23.64 -18.22
N GLU A 161 35.37 -23.08 -19.32
CA GLU A 161 36.08 -21.78 -19.35
C GLU A 161 35.21 -20.66 -18.79
N GLY A 162 33.92 -20.61 -19.19
CA GLY A 162 32.96 -19.61 -18.70
C GLY A 162 32.68 -19.68 -17.19
N LEU A 163 33.11 -20.76 -16.53
CA LEU A 163 33.02 -20.93 -15.08
C LEU A 163 34.39 -20.80 -14.37
N ASP A 164 35.33 -20.12 -14.96
CA ASP A 164 36.70 -19.94 -14.45
C ASP A 164 37.38 -21.30 -14.24
N GLY A 165 37.35 -22.16 -15.27
CA GLY A 165 38.02 -23.47 -15.29
C GLY A 165 39.51 -23.35 -15.08
N ASP A 166 40.12 -24.37 -14.47
CA ASP A 166 41.55 -24.39 -14.10
C ASP A 166 42.52 -24.54 -15.29
N GLY A 167 43.79 -24.17 -15.05
CA GLY A 167 44.83 -24.22 -16.06
C GLY A 167 45.15 -25.60 -16.58
N TYR A 168 44.85 -26.69 -15.85
CA TYR A 168 45.10 -28.07 -16.31
C TYR A 168 44.32 -28.41 -17.58
N ALA A 169 43.08 -27.93 -17.70
CA ALA A 169 42.31 -28.11 -18.94
C ALA A 169 42.99 -27.49 -20.16
N HIS A 170 43.63 -26.35 -19.97
CA HIS A 170 44.35 -25.63 -21.04
C HIS A 170 45.73 -26.22 -21.33
N SER A 171 46.48 -26.66 -20.31
CA SER A 171 47.84 -27.12 -20.48
C SER A 171 47.94 -28.54 -20.99
N GLU A 172 46.99 -29.42 -20.62
CA GLU A 172 47.05 -30.84 -20.91
C GLU A 172 45.92 -31.34 -21.82
N ILE A 173 44.66 -31.02 -21.45
CA ILE A 173 43.49 -31.53 -22.15
C ILE A 173 43.38 -30.88 -23.53
N GLN A 174 43.40 -29.55 -23.60
CA GLN A 174 43.21 -28.80 -24.85
C GLN A 174 44.23 -29.18 -25.93
N PRO A 175 45.56 -29.25 -25.69
CA PRO A 175 46.52 -29.63 -26.70
C PRO A 175 46.33 -31.04 -27.18
N THR A 176 46.07 -31.99 -26.26
CA THR A 176 45.84 -33.41 -26.65
C THR A 176 44.63 -33.56 -27.54
N MET A 177 43.53 -32.88 -27.21
CA MET A 177 42.28 -32.98 -27.99
C MET A 177 42.37 -32.24 -29.33
N ASN A 178 43.18 -31.18 -29.44
CA ASN A 178 43.47 -30.49 -30.69
C ASN A 178 44.30 -31.34 -31.66
N ASN A 179 45.10 -32.28 -31.14
CA ASN A 179 45.93 -33.18 -31.97
C ASN A 179 45.14 -34.36 -32.58
N LEU A 180 43.89 -34.56 -32.20
CA LEU A 180 43.06 -35.64 -32.75
C LEU A 180 42.60 -35.28 -34.16
N GLU A 181 42.67 -36.22 -35.09
CA GLU A 181 42.11 -36.05 -36.43
C GLU A 181 40.60 -35.87 -36.39
N LYS A 182 40.07 -34.80 -36.94
CA LYS A 182 38.64 -34.54 -37.03
C LYS A 182 38.08 -35.12 -38.32
N ILE A 183 37.27 -36.17 -38.22
CA ILE A 183 36.64 -36.85 -39.38
C ILE A 183 35.28 -36.19 -39.67
N PRO A 184 35.07 -35.57 -40.85
CA PRO A 184 33.79 -35.02 -41.24
C PRO A 184 32.67 -36.04 -41.30
N MET A 185 31.46 -35.64 -40.93
CA MET A 185 30.30 -36.56 -40.87
C MET A 185 29.91 -37.18 -42.25
N HIS A 186 30.25 -36.55 -43.35
CA HIS A 186 29.99 -37.08 -44.71
C HIS A 186 30.96 -38.19 -45.12
N GLU A 187 32.11 -38.42 -44.45
CA GLU A 187 33.05 -39.48 -44.66
C GLU A 187 32.61 -40.79 -43.95
N THR A 188 31.50 -41.36 -44.39
CA THR A 188 30.82 -42.47 -43.72
C THR A 188 31.68 -43.71 -43.53
N GLU A 189 32.60 -44.04 -44.51
CA GLU A 189 33.50 -45.19 -44.41
C GLU A 189 34.53 -44.98 -43.28
N LYS A 190 35.17 -43.79 -43.22
CA LYS A 190 36.12 -43.50 -42.14
C LYS A 190 35.44 -43.45 -40.76
N ILE A 191 34.21 -42.96 -40.68
CA ILE A 191 33.41 -42.99 -39.43
C ILE A 191 33.16 -44.45 -39.03
N ARG A 192 32.87 -45.38 -39.99
CA ARG A 192 32.67 -46.78 -39.73
C ARG A 192 33.96 -47.40 -39.18
N GLU A 193 35.09 -47.17 -39.82
CA GLU A 193 36.40 -47.64 -39.39
C GLU A 193 36.74 -47.14 -38.00
N LEU A 194 36.52 -45.85 -37.72
CA LEU A 194 36.68 -45.25 -36.40
C LEU A 194 35.88 -45.97 -35.32
N MET A 195 34.59 -46.24 -35.58
CA MET A 195 33.73 -46.96 -34.63
C MET A 195 34.12 -48.43 -34.46
N GLN A 196 34.66 -49.09 -35.49
CA GLN A 196 35.16 -50.44 -35.40
C GLN A 196 36.47 -50.55 -34.61
N SER A 197 37.37 -49.56 -34.78
CA SER A 197 38.66 -49.52 -34.08
C SER A 197 38.54 -49.34 -32.56
N ARG A 198 37.40 -48.81 -32.09
CA ARG A 198 37.12 -48.52 -30.68
C ARG A 198 36.35 -49.64 -29.96
N ARG A 199 36.06 -50.77 -30.66
CA ARG A 199 35.43 -51.95 -30.09
C ARG A 199 36.47 -52.89 -29.52
#